data_3929e0f961d76a3915d361acb971cbbf
#
_entry.id   3929e0f961d76a3915d361acb971cbbf
#
_cell.length_a   1.000
_cell.length_b   1.000
_cell.length_c   1.000
_cell.angle_alpha   90.00
_cell.angle_beta   90.00
_cell.angle_gamma   90.00
#
_symmetry.space_group_name_H-M   'P 1'
#
loop_
_entity.id
_entity.type
_entity.pdbx_description
1 polymer ?
#
loop_
_entity_poly.entity_id
_entity_poly.type
_entity_poly.pdbx_seq_one_letter_code
_entity_poly.pdbx_strand_id
1 'polypeptide(L)'
;MKNIHHVLRPSCGPCGLSRRQFLAGCAACAAGVGGVTALGIRPAAAAAESGANNAKAKVRLLFTHVPSTGPIWPNIGYDFERRKKELIEKLSQAAPNVELMPATAQNPEEAKKILDADQQADGYLVYMLGLWSGAPQVVGASGRPTIFVDDLYGGSGEFLIAYAAARRAKQKVAGVSSSRFADVAEAVRCFEILKKPGKSVDDFLAACEAARRKNTKPAGDMAWTADDVKTIAVDECLKRLKSSTILVVGREAGGTGKAIEEIFGTKVVPLSHPQLHEAYTKVDRDEAAQWADRWINQAAKVIEPKREEIEKSGAMYLAMCGLMKQHNAQAISINCLGGFYAGQIKAYPCLGFFQLNNDGQVGACEADLQSTITMLSLGYLTSRPGYISDPVIDTSKNQIIYAHCVAPNKVFGPEGPTNPYHIRSHSEDRQGAVVRSLMPLGHMTTTVEVGLGRREMIFHQGRSVENIDQDMACRTKLAVVVRGDIDKLLSYWDQWGWHRVTFYGDLKEPVQEISKALGLKIVEEA
;
A
#
# COMPACT_ATOMS: atom_id res chain seq x y z
N MET A 1 -38.10 -40.42 -15.67
CA MET A 1 -36.81 -40.56 -16.37
C MET A 1 -35.96 -39.39 -15.97
N LYS A 2 -34.85 -39.69 -15.33
CA LYS A 2 -33.88 -38.76 -14.74
C LYS A 2 -33.05 -38.10 -15.83
N ASN A 3 -32.83 -36.81 -15.77
CA ASN A 3 -31.63 -36.20 -16.34
C ASN A 3 -31.13 -35.14 -15.38
N ILE A 4 -30.04 -35.50 -14.72
CA ILE A 4 -29.24 -34.66 -13.86
C ILE A 4 -28.22 -33.96 -14.75
N HIS A 5 -28.37 -32.67 -14.94
CA HIS A 5 -27.27 -31.84 -15.49
C HIS A 5 -26.33 -31.48 -14.36
N HIS A 6 -25.20 -32.15 -14.29
CA HIS A 6 -24.03 -31.70 -13.59
C HIS A 6 -23.50 -30.43 -14.26
N VAL A 7 -23.79 -29.30 -13.69
CA VAL A 7 -23.06 -28.08 -13.99
C VAL A 7 -21.74 -28.15 -13.21
N LEU A 8 -20.67 -28.42 -13.92
CA LEU A 8 -19.31 -28.26 -13.43
C LEU A 8 -19.11 -26.79 -13.03
N ARG A 9 -19.01 -26.56 -11.72
CA ARG A 9 -18.49 -25.30 -11.20
C ARG A 9 -17.01 -25.22 -11.60
N PRO A 10 -16.53 -24.15 -12.24
CA PRO A 10 -15.11 -23.92 -12.32
C PRO A 10 -14.60 -23.68 -10.91
N SER A 11 -13.70 -24.53 -10.44
CA SER A 11 -12.92 -24.29 -9.25
C SER A 11 -12.04 -23.08 -9.50
N CYS A 12 -12.44 -21.91 -9.07
CA CYS A 12 -11.55 -20.79 -8.87
C CYS A 12 -10.67 -21.07 -7.65
N GLY A 13 -9.65 -21.87 -7.84
CA GLY A 13 -8.43 -21.65 -7.12
C GLY A 13 -7.71 -20.58 -7.93
N PRO A 14 -7.47 -19.45 -7.38
CA PRO A 14 -6.20 -19.21 -6.79
C PRO A 14 -6.24 -18.14 -5.70
N CYS A 15 -5.18 -18.10 -4.92
CA CYS A 15 -4.84 -17.02 -4.01
C CYS A 15 -5.80 -16.79 -2.86
N GLY A 16 -6.05 -17.85 -2.09
CA GLY A 16 -6.55 -17.73 -0.73
C GLY A 16 -5.52 -17.22 0.27
N LEU A 17 -4.39 -16.67 -0.19
CA LEU A 17 -3.44 -15.99 0.69
C LEU A 17 -3.97 -14.58 0.96
N SER A 18 -4.59 -14.40 2.12
CA SER A 18 -4.84 -13.08 2.66
C SER A 18 -3.51 -12.33 2.79
N ARG A 19 -3.53 -10.99 2.71
CA ARG A 19 -2.34 -10.15 3.01
C ARG A 19 -1.60 -10.59 4.27
N ARG A 20 -2.32 -11.14 5.23
CA ARG A 20 -1.81 -11.67 6.50
C ARG A 20 -1.13 -13.03 6.35
N GLN A 21 -1.64 -13.91 5.51
CA GLN A 21 -1.01 -15.21 5.19
C GLN A 21 0.25 -15.02 4.36
N PHE A 22 0.28 -14.00 3.51
CA PHE A 22 1.47 -13.54 2.80
C PHE A 22 2.56 -13.05 3.78
N LEU A 23 2.20 -12.22 4.76
CA LEU A 23 3.12 -11.75 5.80
C LEU A 23 3.58 -12.88 6.75
N ALA A 24 2.72 -13.86 7.05
CA ALA A 24 3.08 -15.03 7.84
C ALA A 24 4.01 -15.99 7.08
N GLY A 25 3.86 -16.11 5.76
CA GLY A 25 4.76 -16.88 4.89
C GLY A 25 6.19 -16.31 4.89
N CYS A 26 6.33 -14.99 4.93
CA CYS A 26 7.63 -14.33 5.04
C CYS A 26 8.33 -14.60 6.39
N ALA A 27 7.58 -14.76 7.48
CA ALA A 27 8.12 -15.08 8.80
C ALA A 27 8.61 -16.54 8.91
N ALA A 28 8.01 -17.46 8.18
CA ALA A 28 8.37 -18.89 8.21
C ALA A 28 9.66 -19.19 7.43
N CYS A 29 10.03 -18.39 6.42
CA CYS A 29 11.28 -18.55 5.67
C CYS A 29 12.54 -18.14 6.46
N ALA A 30 12.39 -17.39 7.55
CA ALA A 30 13.53 -16.92 8.35
C ALA A 30 14.09 -17.98 9.35
N ALA A 31 13.42 -19.12 9.51
CA ALA A 31 13.78 -20.13 10.55
C ALA A 31 14.62 -21.32 10.07
N GLY A 32 15.03 -21.37 8.82
CA GLY A 32 15.55 -22.58 8.19
C GLY A 32 16.97 -22.54 7.60
N VAL A 33 17.94 -21.76 8.13
CA VAL A 33 19.35 -21.91 7.70
C VAL A 33 20.29 -21.88 8.90
N GLY A 34 20.53 -23.05 9.45
CA GLY A 34 21.61 -23.31 10.40
C GLY A 34 22.44 -24.49 9.94
N GLY A 35 23.67 -24.24 9.57
CA GLY A 35 24.76 -25.17 9.64
C GLY A 35 25.13 -25.99 8.40
N VAL A 36 26.22 -25.62 7.70
CA VAL A 36 27.23 -26.60 7.21
C VAL A 36 28.61 -25.95 7.28
N THR A 37 29.53 -26.68 7.88
CA THR A 37 30.92 -26.37 8.17
C THR A 37 31.83 -26.43 6.94
N ALA A 38 32.91 -25.63 7.04
CA ALA A 38 33.98 -25.44 6.09
C ALA A 38 34.83 -26.69 5.80
N LEU A 39 35.22 -26.84 4.55
CA LEU A 39 36.43 -27.56 4.15
C LEU A 39 37.19 -26.69 3.14
N GLY A 40 38.43 -26.40 3.51
CA GLY A 40 39.31 -25.54 2.74
C GLY A 40 39.94 -26.21 1.51
N ILE A 41 40.06 -25.41 0.44
CA ILE A 41 40.96 -25.71 -0.69
C ILE A 41 41.73 -24.42 -1.03
N ARG A 42 43.07 -24.53 -1.03
CA ARG A 42 43.99 -23.48 -1.45
C ARG A 42 43.93 -23.25 -2.97
N PRO A 43 43.97 -22.04 -3.47
CA PRO A 43 44.11 -21.82 -4.89
C PRO A 43 45.59 -21.75 -5.31
N ALA A 44 45.90 -22.43 -6.40
CA ALA A 44 47.14 -22.26 -7.15
C ALA A 44 47.10 -20.95 -7.91
N ALA A 45 48.21 -20.19 -7.86
CA ALA A 45 48.38 -18.96 -8.60
C ALA A 45 48.54 -19.28 -10.11
N ALA A 46 47.62 -18.81 -10.93
CA ALA A 46 47.78 -18.72 -12.38
C ALA A 46 47.92 -17.28 -12.78
N ALA A 47 48.92 -17.00 -13.62
CA ALA A 47 49.27 -15.69 -14.14
C ALA A 47 48.10 -15.04 -14.90
N ALA A 48 47.90 -13.76 -14.65
CA ALA A 48 46.89 -12.96 -15.34
C ALA A 48 47.38 -12.57 -16.75
N GLU A 49 46.72 -13.10 -17.77
CA GLU A 49 46.71 -12.50 -19.08
C GLU A 49 45.66 -11.39 -19.11
N SER A 50 46.08 -10.16 -19.38
CA SER A 50 45.24 -8.99 -19.55
C SER A 50 44.51 -9.02 -20.89
N GLY A 51 43.44 -9.78 -20.97
CA GLY A 51 42.42 -9.64 -22.00
C GLY A 51 41.22 -9.00 -21.36
N ALA A 52 40.93 -7.73 -21.67
CA ALA A 52 39.67 -7.09 -21.25
C ALA A 52 38.51 -7.91 -21.83
N ASN A 53 37.96 -8.77 -21.05
CA ASN A 53 36.80 -9.56 -21.43
C ASN A 53 35.59 -8.63 -21.45
N ASN A 54 35.26 -8.09 -22.63
CA ASN A 54 34.13 -7.19 -22.91
C ASN A 54 32.79 -7.94 -22.91
N ALA A 55 32.68 -9.03 -22.14
CA ALA A 55 31.45 -9.80 -22.03
C ALA A 55 30.39 -8.98 -21.29
N LYS A 56 29.26 -8.73 -21.96
CA LYS A 56 28.09 -8.08 -21.34
C LYS A 56 27.61 -8.86 -20.13
N ALA A 57 27.12 -8.16 -19.13
CA ALA A 57 26.43 -8.80 -18.02
C ALA A 57 25.08 -9.33 -18.52
N LYS A 58 24.83 -10.64 -18.33
CA LYS A 58 23.57 -11.29 -18.68
C LYS A 58 22.60 -11.17 -17.53
N VAL A 59 21.50 -10.41 -17.73
CA VAL A 59 20.54 -10.09 -16.68
C VAL A 59 19.16 -10.58 -17.07
N ARG A 60 18.55 -11.40 -16.21
CA ARG A 60 17.16 -11.77 -16.34
C ARG A 60 16.30 -10.57 -16.01
N LEU A 61 15.64 -9.96 -17.00
CA LEU A 61 14.63 -8.94 -16.82
C LEU A 61 13.29 -9.63 -16.54
N LEU A 62 12.94 -9.75 -15.28
CA LEU A 62 11.72 -10.42 -14.86
C LEU A 62 10.63 -9.39 -14.57
N PHE A 63 9.60 -9.35 -15.41
CA PHE A 63 8.40 -8.58 -15.15
C PHE A 63 7.46 -9.35 -14.22
N THR A 64 6.92 -8.69 -13.19
CA THR A 64 6.01 -9.32 -12.24
C THR A 64 4.69 -8.58 -12.16
N HIS A 65 3.60 -9.32 -12.32
CA HIS A 65 2.22 -8.87 -12.18
C HIS A 65 1.30 -10.09 -12.20
N VAL A 66 0.10 -9.97 -11.64
CA VAL A 66 -0.97 -10.95 -11.90
C VAL A 66 -1.72 -10.57 -13.19
N PRO A 67 -2.55 -11.47 -13.77
CA PRO A 67 -3.39 -11.13 -14.92
C PRO A 67 -4.30 -9.93 -14.65
N SER A 68 -4.44 -9.01 -15.61
CA SER A 68 -5.31 -7.83 -15.51
C SER A 68 -6.80 -8.11 -15.81
N THR A 69 -7.21 -9.37 -15.69
CA THR A 69 -8.60 -9.81 -15.93
C THR A 69 -9.55 -9.53 -14.78
N GLY A 70 -9.01 -9.22 -13.61
CA GLY A 70 -9.73 -8.84 -12.40
C GLY A 70 -9.33 -7.47 -11.88
N PRO A 71 -10.04 -6.96 -10.85
CA PRO A 71 -9.70 -5.71 -10.20
C PRO A 71 -8.35 -5.80 -9.48
N ILE A 72 -7.40 -4.97 -9.89
CA ILE A 72 -6.04 -4.92 -9.36
C ILE A 72 -5.35 -3.62 -9.77
N TRP A 73 -4.26 -3.26 -9.09
CA TRP A 73 -3.35 -2.25 -9.59
C TRP A 73 -2.49 -2.79 -10.75
N PRO A 74 -2.24 -1.98 -11.77
CA PRO A 74 -2.66 -0.56 -11.91
C PRO A 74 -4.16 -0.36 -12.15
N ASN A 75 -4.82 -1.22 -12.91
CA ASN A 75 -6.28 -1.30 -13.12
C ASN A 75 -6.65 -2.51 -13.99
N ILE A 76 -7.93 -2.88 -13.99
CA ILE A 76 -8.47 -3.90 -14.89
C ILE A 76 -8.18 -3.56 -16.35
N GLY A 77 -7.79 -4.56 -17.14
CA GLY A 77 -7.48 -4.40 -18.55
C GLY A 77 -6.20 -3.61 -18.86
N TYR A 78 -5.33 -3.41 -17.88
CA TYR A 78 -4.04 -2.73 -18.11
C TYR A 78 -3.18 -3.50 -19.13
N ASP A 79 -2.65 -2.78 -20.10
CA ASP A 79 -1.83 -3.36 -21.18
C ASP A 79 -0.37 -3.55 -20.72
N PHE A 80 -0.15 -4.65 -19.99
CA PHE A 80 1.19 -5.02 -19.54
C PHE A 80 2.15 -5.29 -20.69
N GLU A 81 1.68 -5.83 -21.82
CA GLU A 81 2.56 -6.17 -22.94
C GLU A 81 3.14 -4.91 -23.62
N ARG A 82 2.32 -3.89 -23.80
CA ARG A 82 2.79 -2.59 -24.27
C ARG A 82 3.82 -1.99 -23.29
N ARG A 83 3.53 -2.04 -21.99
CA ARG A 83 4.45 -1.50 -20.97
C ARG A 83 5.78 -2.25 -20.94
N LYS A 84 5.78 -3.58 -21.01
CA LYS A 84 6.98 -4.40 -21.09
C LYS A 84 7.85 -4.03 -22.30
N LYS A 85 7.24 -3.93 -23.48
CA LYS A 85 7.94 -3.53 -24.71
C LYS A 85 8.62 -2.17 -24.56
N GLU A 86 7.91 -1.18 -24.05
CA GLU A 86 8.43 0.16 -23.77
C GLU A 86 9.65 0.13 -22.83
N LEU A 87 9.56 -0.66 -21.75
CA LEU A 87 10.63 -0.79 -20.79
C LEU A 87 11.85 -1.53 -21.34
N ILE A 88 11.65 -2.60 -22.10
CA ILE A 88 12.75 -3.33 -22.76
C ILE A 88 13.51 -2.40 -23.70
N GLU A 89 12.82 -1.62 -24.54
CA GLU A 89 13.44 -0.68 -25.47
C GLU A 89 14.25 0.39 -24.71
N LYS A 90 13.64 1.04 -23.71
CA LYS A 90 14.30 2.09 -22.91
C LYS A 90 15.51 1.57 -22.13
N LEU A 91 15.40 0.41 -21.50
CA LEU A 91 16.47 -0.19 -20.71
C LEU A 91 17.63 -0.65 -21.59
N SER A 92 17.35 -1.26 -22.75
CA SER A 92 18.38 -1.68 -23.71
C SER A 92 19.18 -0.49 -24.26
N GLN A 93 18.52 0.64 -24.53
CA GLN A 93 19.18 1.87 -24.94
C GLN A 93 20.02 2.50 -23.82
N ALA A 94 19.49 2.47 -22.59
CA ALA A 94 20.13 3.12 -21.45
C ALA A 94 21.30 2.31 -20.86
N ALA A 95 21.32 0.99 -21.02
CA ALA A 95 22.37 0.09 -20.49
C ALA A 95 22.91 -0.86 -21.60
N PRO A 96 23.61 -0.35 -22.62
CA PRO A 96 24.01 -1.12 -23.80
C PRO A 96 25.01 -2.26 -23.50
N ASN A 97 25.70 -2.20 -22.37
CA ASN A 97 26.63 -3.23 -21.90
C ASN A 97 25.96 -4.33 -21.03
N VAL A 98 24.64 -4.26 -20.86
CA VAL A 98 23.84 -5.27 -20.18
C VAL A 98 22.98 -6.01 -21.22
N GLU A 99 23.11 -7.32 -21.28
CA GLU A 99 22.27 -8.19 -22.09
C GLU A 99 21.01 -8.55 -21.29
N LEU A 100 19.87 -7.97 -21.65
CA LEU A 100 18.60 -8.23 -21.00
C LEU A 100 17.93 -9.48 -21.57
N MET A 101 17.51 -10.39 -20.70
CA MET A 101 16.78 -11.61 -21.04
C MET A 101 15.36 -11.52 -20.49
N PRO A 102 14.39 -10.98 -21.25
CA PRO A 102 13.03 -10.74 -20.73
C PRO A 102 12.28 -12.03 -20.39
N ALA A 103 11.54 -12.01 -19.28
CA ALA A 103 10.59 -13.05 -18.89
C ALA A 103 9.46 -12.42 -18.06
N THR A 104 8.38 -13.17 -17.82
CA THR A 104 7.27 -12.76 -16.94
C THR A 104 7.00 -13.85 -15.92
N ALA A 105 6.74 -13.46 -14.68
CA ALA A 105 6.23 -14.35 -13.64
C ALA A 105 4.99 -13.73 -12.98
N GLN A 106 3.89 -14.47 -12.99
CA GLN A 106 2.60 -14.07 -12.44
C GLN A 106 2.33 -14.68 -11.06
N ASN A 107 3.19 -15.60 -10.64
CA ASN A 107 3.09 -16.32 -9.37
C ASN A 107 4.48 -16.85 -8.93
N PRO A 108 4.61 -17.35 -7.68
CA PRO A 108 5.87 -17.88 -7.16
C PRO A 108 6.39 -19.08 -7.93
N GLU A 109 5.52 -19.95 -8.43
CA GLU A 109 5.89 -21.18 -9.15
C GLU A 109 6.55 -20.84 -10.50
N GLU A 110 6.04 -19.84 -11.22
CA GLU A 110 6.65 -19.37 -12.46
C GLU A 110 8.03 -18.74 -12.21
N ALA A 111 8.13 -17.91 -11.16
CA ALA A 111 9.42 -17.34 -10.76
C ALA A 111 10.46 -18.43 -10.45
N LYS A 112 10.06 -19.49 -9.73
CA LYS A 112 10.94 -20.61 -9.42
C LYS A 112 11.38 -21.36 -10.67
N LYS A 113 10.47 -21.65 -11.60
CA LYS A 113 10.81 -22.31 -12.88
C LYS A 113 11.85 -21.50 -13.68
N ILE A 114 11.71 -20.16 -13.71
CA ILE A 114 12.67 -19.29 -14.37
C ILE A 114 14.04 -19.36 -13.67
N LEU A 115 14.06 -19.28 -12.34
CA LEU A 115 15.30 -19.39 -11.56
C LEU A 115 16.01 -20.72 -11.78
N ASP A 116 15.28 -21.84 -11.80
CA ASP A 116 15.81 -23.19 -12.00
C ASP A 116 16.40 -23.37 -13.41
N ALA A 117 15.79 -22.71 -14.41
CA ALA A 117 16.27 -22.75 -15.80
C ALA A 117 17.47 -21.81 -16.07
N ASP A 118 17.68 -20.78 -15.26
CA ASP A 118 18.67 -19.73 -15.48
C ASP A 118 20.08 -20.11 -14.98
N GLN A 119 20.78 -20.94 -15.74
CA GLN A 119 22.18 -21.32 -15.43
C GLN A 119 23.18 -20.21 -15.74
N GLN A 120 22.86 -19.28 -16.65
CA GLN A 120 23.80 -18.31 -17.20
C GLN A 120 23.56 -16.86 -16.77
N ALA A 121 22.51 -16.58 -16.00
CA ALA A 121 22.21 -15.22 -15.55
C ALA A 121 23.24 -14.76 -14.49
N ASP A 122 23.85 -13.62 -14.70
CA ASP A 122 24.73 -12.95 -13.73
C ASP A 122 23.93 -12.30 -12.59
N GLY A 123 22.67 -11.92 -12.89
CA GLY A 123 21.77 -11.31 -11.91
C GLY A 123 20.35 -11.14 -12.44
N TYR A 124 19.50 -10.57 -11.60
CA TYR A 124 18.07 -10.39 -11.86
C TYR A 124 17.67 -8.92 -11.73
N LEU A 125 16.93 -8.43 -12.71
CA LEU A 125 16.21 -7.15 -12.66
C LEU A 125 14.72 -7.48 -12.58
N VAL A 126 14.14 -7.38 -11.39
CA VAL A 126 12.72 -7.65 -11.16
C VAL A 126 11.95 -6.34 -11.26
N TYR A 127 11.19 -6.18 -12.33
CA TYR A 127 10.38 -4.99 -12.61
C TYR A 127 8.93 -5.27 -12.25
N MET A 128 8.46 -4.67 -11.16
CA MET A 128 7.13 -4.92 -10.61
C MET A 128 6.10 -4.02 -11.28
N LEU A 129 5.31 -4.59 -12.20
CA LEU A 129 4.29 -3.86 -12.96
C LEU A 129 2.91 -3.88 -12.31
N GLY A 130 2.66 -4.81 -11.41
CA GLY A 130 1.40 -4.99 -10.69
C GLY A 130 1.61 -5.61 -9.31
N LEU A 131 0.51 -5.77 -8.57
CA LEU A 131 0.52 -6.25 -7.19
C LEU A 131 0.34 -7.77 -7.08
N TRP A 132 0.83 -8.32 -5.98
CA TRP A 132 0.48 -9.62 -5.39
C TRP A 132 0.83 -10.85 -6.24
N SER A 133 1.88 -10.75 -7.07
CA SER A 133 2.41 -11.91 -7.80
C SER A 133 3.15 -12.89 -6.87
N GLY A 134 3.77 -12.40 -5.79
CA GLY A 134 4.64 -13.18 -4.91
C GLY A 134 5.97 -13.60 -5.54
N ALA A 135 6.18 -13.31 -6.82
CA ALA A 135 7.39 -13.64 -7.55
C ALA A 135 8.66 -12.91 -7.07
N PRO A 136 8.59 -11.59 -6.70
CA PRO A 136 9.76 -10.86 -6.21
C PRO A 136 10.40 -11.51 -4.97
N GLN A 137 9.58 -12.03 -4.05
CA GLN A 137 10.06 -12.67 -2.82
C GLN A 137 10.86 -13.93 -3.12
N VAL A 138 10.42 -14.72 -4.10
CA VAL A 138 11.12 -15.95 -4.55
C VAL A 138 12.48 -15.60 -5.14
N VAL A 139 12.53 -14.58 -6.00
CA VAL A 139 13.79 -14.13 -6.63
C VAL A 139 14.74 -13.52 -5.59
N GLY A 140 14.25 -12.67 -4.69
CA GLY A 140 15.04 -12.06 -3.63
C GLY A 140 15.69 -13.10 -2.70
N ALA A 141 14.97 -14.17 -2.39
CA ALA A 141 15.47 -15.27 -1.56
C ALA A 141 16.47 -16.21 -2.28
N SER A 142 16.64 -16.08 -3.60
CA SER A 142 17.51 -16.96 -4.40
C SER A 142 19.01 -16.82 -4.10
N GLY A 143 19.41 -15.74 -3.42
CA GLY A 143 20.82 -15.41 -3.18
C GLY A 143 21.55 -14.85 -4.41
N ARG A 144 20.88 -14.67 -5.54
CA ARG A 144 21.43 -14.05 -6.75
C ARG A 144 21.46 -12.52 -6.63
N PRO A 145 22.45 -11.82 -7.22
CA PRO A 145 22.44 -10.35 -7.29
C PRO A 145 21.16 -9.86 -7.96
N THR A 146 20.36 -9.04 -7.26
CA THR A 146 19.03 -8.66 -7.73
C THR A 146 18.79 -7.16 -7.55
N ILE A 147 18.13 -6.53 -8.51
CA ILE A 147 17.54 -5.20 -8.37
C ILE A 147 16.03 -5.34 -8.45
N PHE A 148 15.32 -4.85 -7.44
CA PHE A 148 13.89 -4.64 -7.48
C PHE A 148 13.58 -3.24 -8.00
N VAL A 149 12.67 -3.13 -8.95
CA VAL A 149 12.19 -1.85 -9.49
C VAL A 149 10.69 -1.76 -9.33
N ASP A 150 10.24 -0.67 -8.74
CA ASP A 150 8.85 -0.28 -8.65
C ASP A 150 8.42 0.45 -9.93
N ASP A 151 7.47 -0.10 -10.69
CA ASP A 151 6.72 0.69 -11.66
C ASP A 151 5.64 1.44 -10.90
N LEU A 152 5.90 2.71 -10.59
CA LEU A 152 5.09 3.50 -9.67
C LEU A 152 3.59 3.42 -10.01
N TYR A 153 2.78 3.27 -8.98
CA TYR A 153 1.31 3.06 -9.04
C TYR A 153 0.86 1.70 -9.60
N GLY A 154 1.76 0.90 -10.14
CA GLY A 154 1.48 -0.47 -10.55
C GLY A 154 1.99 -1.48 -9.52
N GLY A 155 3.29 -1.50 -9.30
CA GLY A 155 3.99 -2.43 -8.43
C GLY A 155 4.24 -1.96 -7.00
N SER A 156 3.95 -0.70 -6.68
CA SER A 156 4.45 -0.01 -5.48
C SER A 156 4.20 -0.76 -4.17
N GLY A 157 3.05 -1.39 -4.04
CA GLY A 157 2.72 -2.16 -2.85
C GLY A 157 3.56 -3.40 -2.67
N GLU A 158 3.65 -4.22 -3.68
CA GLU A 158 4.47 -5.44 -3.63
C GLU A 158 5.95 -5.10 -3.48
N PHE A 159 6.40 -4.02 -4.14
CA PHE A 159 7.76 -3.52 -4.01
C PHE A 159 8.12 -3.20 -2.55
N LEU A 160 7.31 -2.38 -1.87
CA LEU A 160 7.62 -1.97 -0.48
C LEU A 160 7.71 -3.17 0.47
N ILE A 161 6.79 -4.11 0.37
CA ILE A 161 6.79 -5.30 1.22
C ILE A 161 7.98 -6.20 0.89
N ALA A 162 8.20 -6.51 -0.38
CA ALA A 162 9.26 -7.41 -0.80
C ALA A 162 10.66 -6.81 -0.51
N TYR A 163 10.85 -5.53 -0.80
CA TYR A 163 12.13 -4.86 -0.61
C TYR A 163 12.47 -4.67 0.87
N ALA A 164 11.52 -4.23 1.70
CA ALA A 164 11.73 -4.09 3.14
C ALA A 164 12.08 -5.44 3.79
N ALA A 165 11.37 -6.51 3.44
CA ALA A 165 11.67 -7.85 3.93
C ALA A 165 13.05 -8.33 3.47
N ALA A 166 13.41 -8.13 2.19
CA ALA A 166 14.71 -8.50 1.63
C ALA A 166 15.87 -7.79 2.33
N ARG A 167 15.73 -6.47 2.59
CA ARG A 167 16.75 -5.69 3.32
C ARG A 167 16.97 -6.22 4.73
N ARG A 168 15.91 -6.46 5.48
CA ARG A 168 16.03 -6.99 6.85
C ARG A 168 16.62 -8.40 6.89
N ALA A 169 16.29 -9.21 5.90
CA ALA A 169 16.88 -10.55 5.74
C ALA A 169 18.31 -10.53 5.17
N LYS A 170 18.88 -9.34 4.91
CA LYS A 170 20.21 -9.16 4.30
C LYS A 170 20.39 -9.94 3.00
N GLN A 171 19.32 -10.03 2.21
CA GLN A 171 19.35 -10.64 0.89
C GLN A 171 20.18 -9.77 -0.08
N LYS A 172 20.68 -10.37 -1.16
CA LYS A 172 21.47 -9.68 -2.19
C LYS A 172 20.59 -8.84 -3.12
N VAL A 173 19.82 -7.93 -2.56
CA VAL A 173 18.79 -7.15 -3.26
C VAL A 173 19.03 -5.66 -3.06
N ALA A 174 19.13 -4.92 -4.17
CA ALA A 174 19.00 -3.48 -4.23
C ALA A 174 17.57 -3.10 -4.68
N GLY A 175 17.13 -1.86 -4.43
CA GLY A 175 15.78 -1.42 -4.81
C GLY A 175 15.76 -0.01 -5.38
N VAL A 176 14.90 0.22 -6.37
CA VAL A 176 14.65 1.53 -6.97
C VAL A 176 13.15 1.77 -7.02
N SER A 177 12.70 2.82 -6.34
CA SER A 177 11.32 3.34 -6.42
C SER A 177 11.43 4.83 -6.74
N SER A 178 11.29 5.19 -8.01
CA SER A 178 11.57 6.53 -8.53
C SER A 178 10.77 6.82 -9.78
N SER A 179 10.21 8.04 -9.86
CA SER A 179 9.59 8.55 -11.09
C SER A 179 10.61 8.94 -12.17
N ARG A 180 11.90 8.99 -11.83
CA ARG A 180 12.98 9.28 -12.79
C ARG A 180 13.53 7.99 -13.38
N PHE A 181 13.24 7.73 -14.64
CA PHE A 181 13.78 6.56 -15.33
C PHE A 181 15.31 6.49 -15.32
N ALA A 182 16.00 7.64 -15.27
CA ALA A 182 17.46 7.69 -15.18
C ALA A 182 18.01 6.98 -13.94
N ASP A 183 17.27 6.98 -12.81
CA ASP A 183 17.69 6.29 -11.58
C ASP A 183 17.66 4.76 -11.77
N VAL A 184 16.65 4.26 -12.47
CA VAL A 184 16.56 2.84 -12.86
C VAL A 184 17.70 2.49 -13.82
N ALA A 185 17.93 3.32 -14.84
CA ALA A 185 18.99 3.11 -15.83
C ALA A 185 20.39 3.09 -15.19
N GLU A 186 20.67 4.00 -14.25
CA GLU A 186 21.93 4.04 -13.51
C GLU A 186 22.12 2.77 -12.65
N ALA A 187 21.07 2.33 -11.97
CA ALA A 187 21.10 1.10 -11.19
C ALA A 187 21.33 -0.14 -12.07
N VAL A 188 20.67 -0.24 -13.23
CA VAL A 188 20.85 -1.35 -14.17
C VAL A 188 22.29 -1.43 -14.71
N ARG A 189 22.95 -0.30 -14.98
CA ARG A 189 24.37 -0.29 -15.37
C ARG A 189 25.29 -0.89 -14.30
N CYS A 190 24.88 -0.89 -13.04
CA CYS A 190 25.68 -1.50 -11.97
C CYS A 190 25.90 -2.99 -12.16
N PHE A 191 25.08 -3.71 -12.95
CA PHE A 191 25.36 -5.10 -13.30
C PHE A 191 26.70 -5.31 -14.02
N GLU A 192 27.24 -4.29 -14.69
CA GLU A 192 28.59 -4.33 -15.29
C GLU A 192 29.69 -4.58 -14.25
N ILE A 193 29.43 -4.23 -12.98
CA ILE A 193 30.39 -4.46 -11.87
C ILE A 193 30.63 -5.95 -11.67
N LEU A 194 29.61 -6.79 -11.85
CA LEU A 194 29.71 -8.24 -11.70
C LEU A 194 30.65 -8.89 -12.72
N LYS A 195 31.00 -8.17 -13.80
CA LYS A 195 31.97 -8.63 -14.83
C LYS A 195 33.38 -8.10 -14.60
N LYS A 196 33.59 -7.18 -13.65
CA LYS A 196 34.89 -6.58 -13.39
C LYS A 196 35.73 -7.48 -12.48
N PRO A 197 37.00 -7.76 -12.83
CA PRO A 197 37.88 -8.55 -11.98
C PRO A 197 38.00 -7.94 -10.57
N GLY A 198 37.99 -8.80 -9.54
CA GLY A 198 38.14 -8.40 -8.14
C GLY A 198 36.94 -7.70 -7.52
N LYS A 199 35.82 -7.58 -8.23
CA LYS A 199 34.58 -7.02 -7.71
C LYS A 199 33.65 -8.10 -7.16
N SER A 200 32.92 -7.75 -6.11
CA SER A 200 31.99 -8.62 -5.38
C SER A 200 30.53 -8.22 -5.59
N VAL A 201 29.63 -9.04 -5.10
CA VAL A 201 28.20 -8.70 -5.03
C VAL A 201 27.96 -7.51 -4.09
N ASP A 202 28.78 -7.36 -3.04
CA ASP A 202 28.65 -6.21 -2.12
C ASP A 202 29.06 -4.91 -2.82
N ASP A 203 30.09 -4.91 -3.70
CA ASP A 203 30.41 -3.77 -4.55
C ASP A 203 29.24 -3.39 -5.48
N PHE A 204 28.56 -4.41 -6.03
CA PHE A 204 27.39 -4.19 -6.87
C PHE A 204 26.24 -3.56 -6.05
N LEU A 205 25.93 -4.09 -4.88
CA LEU A 205 24.86 -3.55 -4.02
C LEU A 205 25.18 -2.11 -3.58
N ALA A 206 26.42 -1.85 -3.18
CA ALA A 206 26.88 -0.51 -2.80
C ALA A 206 26.76 0.50 -3.96
N ALA A 207 27.10 0.07 -5.18
CA ALA A 207 26.95 0.92 -6.37
C ALA A 207 25.48 1.20 -6.71
N CYS A 208 24.60 0.21 -6.61
CA CYS A 208 23.16 0.40 -6.80
C CYS A 208 22.59 1.39 -5.78
N GLU A 209 22.99 1.27 -4.52
CA GLU A 209 22.59 2.19 -3.46
C GLU A 209 23.07 3.62 -3.74
N ALA A 210 24.33 3.77 -4.14
CA ALA A 210 24.90 5.08 -4.52
C ALA A 210 24.18 5.68 -5.73
N ALA A 211 23.86 4.88 -6.76
CA ALA A 211 23.13 5.32 -7.94
C ALA A 211 21.73 5.84 -7.57
N ARG A 212 21.01 5.10 -6.73
CA ARG A 212 19.69 5.49 -6.25
C ARG A 212 19.73 6.78 -5.43
N ARG A 213 20.65 6.88 -4.46
CA ARG A 213 20.76 8.04 -3.56
C ARG A 213 21.27 9.30 -4.24
N LYS A 214 22.04 9.18 -5.30
CA LYS A 214 22.64 10.31 -6.02
C LYS A 214 21.63 11.39 -6.41
N ASN A 215 20.41 10.99 -6.72
CA ASN A 215 19.35 11.88 -7.16
C ASN A 215 18.21 12.01 -6.12
N THR A 216 18.31 11.35 -4.96
CA THR A 216 17.36 11.55 -3.87
C THR A 216 17.54 12.95 -3.31
N LYS A 217 16.53 13.79 -3.43
CA LYS A 217 16.57 15.12 -2.85
C LYS A 217 16.41 15.02 -1.34
N PRO A 218 17.30 15.65 -0.54
CA PRO A 218 17.04 15.78 0.87
C PRO A 218 15.77 16.60 1.08
N ALA A 219 15.06 16.36 2.18
CA ALA A 219 14.03 17.27 2.62
C ALA A 219 14.71 18.62 2.90
N GLY A 220 14.39 19.63 2.10
CA GLY A 220 14.86 21.01 2.34
C GLY A 220 14.19 21.61 3.60
N ASP A 221 14.40 22.89 3.83
CA ASP A 221 13.65 23.62 4.85
C ASP A 221 12.16 23.45 4.63
N MET A 222 11.50 22.81 5.60
CA MET A 222 10.06 22.56 5.55
C MET A 222 9.31 23.71 6.21
N ALA A 223 9.14 24.81 5.48
CA ALA A 223 8.11 25.78 5.83
C ALA A 223 6.73 25.22 5.47
N TRP A 224 5.78 25.30 6.38
CA TRP A 224 4.38 24.90 6.15
C TRP A 224 3.43 25.98 6.64
N THR A 225 2.20 25.94 6.13
CA THR A 225 1.13 26.81 6.61
C THR A 225 0.83 26.48 8.06
N ALA A 226 0.93 27.46 8.93
CA ALA A 226 0.62 27.33 10.36
C ALA A 226 -0.83 26.84 10.53
N ASP A 227 -1.02 25.97 11.49
CA ASP A 227 -2.30 25.32 11.76
C ASP A 227 -2.42 25.07 13.26
N ASP A 228 -3.49 25.61 13.85
CA ASP A 228 -3.77 25.46 15.28
C ASP A 228 -4.56 24.16 15.52
N VAL A 229 -3.84 23.10 15.87
CA VAL A 229 -4.43 21.82 16.22
C VAL A 229 -4.95 21.86 17.66
N LYS A 230 -6.27 21.83 17.81
CA LYS A 230 -6.90 21.72 19.12
C LYS A 230 -7.03 20.24 19.50
N THR A 231 -6.64 19.91 20.73
CA THR A 231 -6.78 18.57 21.30
C THR A 231 -7.69 18.59 22.52
N ILE A 232 -8.40 17.50 22.76
CA ILE A 232 -9.04 17.25 24.05
C ILE A 232 -8.04 16.64 25.02
N ALA A 233 -8.36 16.62 26.32
CA ALA A 233 -7.55 15.92 27.29
C ALA A 233 -7.43 14.44 26.97
N VAL A 234 -6.24 13.83 27.12
CA VAL A 234 -6.00 12.42 26.82
C VAL A 234 -6.93 11.50 27.62
N ASP A 235 -7.16 11.79 28.90
CA ASP A 235 -8.09 11.02 29.73
C ASP A 235 -9.53 11.01 29.18
N GLU A 236 -9.98 12.12 28.63
CA GLU A 236 -11.29 12.21 27.97
C GLU A 236 -11.30 11.38 26.66
N CYS A 237 -10.24 11.43 25.89
CA CYS A 237 -10.07 10.58 24.70
C CYS A 237 -10.13 9.09 25.09
N LEU A 238 -9.42 8.66 26.12
CA LEU A 238 -9.43 7.28 26.60
C LEU A 238 -10.81 6.84 27.10
N LYS A 239 -11.57 7.71 27.76
CA LYS A 239 -12.95 7.43 28.16
C LYS A 239 -13.85 7.19 26.94
N ARG A 240 -13.73 8.03 25.90
CA ARG A 240 -14.49 7.86 24.66
C ARG A 240 -14.11 6.54 23.97
N LEU A 241 -12.84 6.21 23.88
CA LEU A 241 -12.38 4.94 23.31
C LEU A 241 -12.96 3.73 24.04
N LYS A 242 -12.96 3.73 25.38
CA LYS A 242 -13.54 2.65 26.20
C LYS A 242 -15.05 2.47 26.02
N SER A 243 -15.77 3.53 25.68
CA SER A 243 -17.21 3.47 25.41
C SER A 243 -17.55 3.23 23.94
N SER A 244 -16.56 3.13 23.08
CA SER A 244 -16.74 3.00 21.63
C SER A 244 -16.88 1.56 21.16
N THR A 245 -17.54 1.41 20.02
CA THR A 245 -17.69 0.15 19.29
C THR A 245 -17.23 0.35 17.85
N ILE A 246 -16.44 -0.59 17.34
CA ILE A 246 -16.06 -0.71 15.92
C ILE A 246 -16.84 -1.87 15.31
N LEU A 247 -17.54 -1.64 14.21
CA LEU A 247 -18.10 -2.70 13.37
C LEU A 247 -17.08 -3.15 12.34
N VAL A 248 -16.88 -4.45 12.19
CA VAL A 248 -16.07 -5.00 11.10
C VAL A 248 -16.91 -5.93 10.24
N VAL A 249 -17.10 -5.62 8.97
CA VAL A 249 -17.97 -6.36 8.06
C VAL A 249 -17.16 -7.28 7.15
N GLY A 250 -17.60 -8.55 7.07
CA GLY A 250 -17.02 -9.55 6.19
C GLY A 250 -15.64 -10.04 6.63
N ARG A 251 -15.32 -9.87 7.91
CA ARG A 251 -14.09 -10.37 8.55
C ARG A 251 -14.31 -10.61 10.03
N GLU A 252 -13.72 -11.68 10.55
CA GLU A 252 -13.69 -11.93 11.99
C GLU A 252 -12.75 -10.92 12.69
N ALA A 253 -13.12 -10.51 13.90
CA ALA A 253 -12.29 -9.61 14.71
C ALA A 253 -10.96 -10.28 15.13
N GLY A 254 -11.01 -11.57 15.46
CA GLY A 254 -9.86 -12.41 15.76
C GLY A 254 -8.95 -11.85 16.85
N GLY A 255 -7.65 -12.12 16.72
CA GLY A 255 -6.63 -11.60 17.65
C GLY A 255 -6.47 -10.07 17.59
N THR A 256 -6.72 -9.47 16.44
CA THR A 256 -6.66 -8.00 16.24
C THR A 256 -7.76 -7.31 17.06
N GLY A 257 -8.99 -7.82 17.01
CA GLY A 257 -10.10 -7.28 17.83
C GLY A 257 -9.82 -7.38 19.32
N LYS A 258 -9.31 -8.55 19.77
CA LYS A 258 -8.91 -8.74 21.19
C LYS A 258 -7.82 -7.74 21.62
N ALA A 259 -6.81 -7.50 20.80
CA ALA A 259 -5.76 -6.54 21.10
C ALA A 259 -6.31 -5.10 21.20
N ILE A 260 -7.28 -4.74 20.34
CA ILE A 260 -7.97 -3.44 20.43
C ILE A 260 -8.73 -3.32 21.75
N GLU A 261 -9.50 -4.33 22.12
CA GLU A 261 -10.25 -4.33 23.40
C GLU A 261 -9.30 -4.24 24.60
N GLU A 262 -8.17 -4.97 24.56
CA GLU A 262 -7.17 -4.96 25.63
C GLU A 262 -6.47 -3.60 25.79
N ILE A 263 -6.05 -2.98 24.68
CA ILE A 263 -5.23 -1.77 24.72
C ILE A 263 -6.10 -0.52 24.86
N PHE A 264 -7.22 -0.45 24.13
CA PHE A 264 -8.06 0.75 24.03
C PHE A 264 -9.37 0.66 24.81
N GLY A 265 -9.78 -0.53 25.20
CA GLY A 265 -11.10 -0.80 25.77
C GLY A 265 -12.25 -0.73 24.76
N THR A 266 -11.95 -0.51 23.49
CA THR A 266 -12.92 -0.36 22.38
C THR A 266 -13.43 -1.73 21.94
N LYS A 267 -14.76 -1.93 21.92
CA LYS A 267 -15.36 -3.19 21.46
C LYS A 267 -15.24 -3.35 19.95
N VAL A 268 -15.03 -4.58 19.48
CA VAL A 268 -15.06 -4.91 18.06
C VAL A 268 -16.13 -5.95 17.78
N VAL A 269 -17.12 -5.58 16.98
CA VAL A 269 -18.28 -6.41 16.65
C VAL A 269 -18.20 -6.86 15.20
N PRO A 270 -17.99 -8.15 14.90
CA PRO A 270 -17.99 -8.65 13.53
C PRO A 270 -19.42 -8.76 13.00
N LEU A 271 -19.61 -8.35 11.75
CA LEU A 271 -20.83 -8.51 10.95
C LEU A 271 -20.50 -9.22 9.65
N SER A 272 -21.47 -9.95 9.13
CA SER A 272 -21.33 -10.60 7.81
C SER A 272 -21.72 -9.67 6.66
N HIS A 273 -21.24 -9.94 5.45
CA HIS A 273 -21.73 -9.24 4.25
C HIS A 273 -23.26 -9.38 4.05
N PRO A 274 -23.90 -10.54 4.29
CA PRO A 274 -25.37 -10.64 4.27
C PRO A 274 -26.08 -9.65 5.19
N GLN A 275 -25.58 -9.40 6.42
CA GLN A 275 -26.18 -8.42 7.33
C GLN A 275 -26.08 -6.99 6.77
N LEU A 276 -24.93 -6.64 6.17
CA LEU A 276 -24.79 -5.36 5.47
C LEU A 276 -25.73 -5.27 4.28
N HIS A 277 -25.86 -6.35 3.50
CA HIS A 277 -26.77 -6.40 2.35
C HIS A 277 -28.23 -6.27 2.77
N GLU A 278 -28.62 -6.93 3.84
CA GLU A 278 -29.97 -6.80 4.42
C GLU A 278 -30.26 -5.35 4.84
N ALA A 279 -29.32 -4.71 5.54
CA ALA A 279 -29.44 -3.29 5.87
C ALA A 279 -29.56 -2.42 4.61
N TYR A 280 -28.74 -2.66 3.59
CA TYR A 280 -28.76 -1.96 2.30
C TYR A 280 -30.10 -2.09 1.55
N THR A 281 -30.76 -3.25 1.64
CA THR A 281 -32.05 -3.47 0.95
C THR A 281 -33.22 -2.76 1.65
N LYS A 282 -33.08 -2.47 2.95
CA LYS A 282 -34.12 -1.86 3.78
C LYS A 282 -34.10 -0.34 3.81
N VAL A 283 -33.09 0.31 3.25
CA VAL A 283 -32.98 1.79 3.27
C VAL A 283 -34.04 2.43 2.38
N ASP A 284 -34.44 3.61 2.77
CA ASP A 284 -35.29 4.49 1.95
C ASP A 284 -34.52 4.92 0.69
N ARG A 285 -35.08 4.64 -0.49
CA ARG A 285 -34.46 4.94 -1.77
C ARG A 285 -34.54 6.42 -2.12
N ASP A 286 -35.55 7.12 -1.67
CA ASP A 286 -35.68 8.56 -1.88
C ASP A 286 -34.63 9.31 -1.03
N GLU A 287 -34.39 8.86 0.21
CA GLU A 287 -33.30 9.38 1.03
C GLU A 287 -31.93 9.10 0.42
N ALA A 288 -31.72 7.91 -0.14
CA ALA A 288 -30.50 7.55 -0.84
C ALA A 288 -30.25 8.45 -2.07
N ALA A 289 -31.31 8.75 -2.84
CA ALA A 289 -31.24 9.69 -3.97
C ALA A 289 -30.92 11.12 -3.51
N GLN A 290 -31.47 11.57 -2.37
CA GLN A 290 -31.12 12.87 -1.79
C GLN A 290 -29.64 12.95 -1.40
N TRP A 291 -29.05 11.87 -0.88
CA TRP A 291 -27.61 11.83 -0.62
C TRP A 291 -26.79 11.90 -1.90
N ALA A 292 -27.22 11.20 -2.95
CA ALA A 292 -26.58 11.33 -4.26
C ALA A 292 -26.63 12.78 -4.78
N ASP A 293 -27.78 13.47 -4.66
CA ASP A 293 -27.93 14.87 -5.05
C ASP A 293 -26.98 15.78 -4.26
N ARG A 294 -26.89 15.59 -2.95
CA ARG A 294 -25.96 16.37 -2.11
C ARG A 294 -24.52 16.22 -2.59
N TRP A 295 -24.05 14.98 -2.79
CA TRP A 295 -22.69 14.73 -3.23
C TRP A 295 -22.42 15.27 -4.65
N ILE A 296 -23.36 15.10 -5.59
CA ILE A 296 -23.25 15.61 -6.95
C ILE A 296 -23.16 17.15 -6.95
N ASN A 297 -24.02 17.82 -6.18
CA ASN A 297 -24.06 19.28 -6.11
C ASN A 297 -22.84 19.89 -5.41
N GLN A 298 -22.21 19.17 -4.49
CA GLN A 298 -21.02 19.61 -3.78
C GLN A 298 -19.71 19.23 -4.48
N ALA A 299 -19.74 18.24 -5.37
CA ALA A 299 -18.57 17.82 -6.12
C ALA A 299 -18.16 18.88 -7.16
N ALA A 300 -16.87 19.14 -7.26
CA ALA A 300 -16.35 19.99 -8.33
C ALA A 300 -16.55 19.34 -9.72
N LYS A 301 -16.55 18.01 -9.79
CA LYS A 301 -16.83 17.24 -11.02
C LYS A 301 -17.37 15.84 -10.68
N VAL A 302 -18.27 15.34 -11.54
CA VAL A 302 -18.62 13.93 -11.67
C VAL A 302 -18.08 13.48 -13.03
N ILE A 303 -17.22 12.46 -13.07
CA ILE A 303 -16.46 12.16 -14.30
C ILE A 303 -16.97 10.89 -14.98
N GLU A 304 -16.86 9.73 -14.35
CA GLU A 304 -17.28 8.47 -14.97
C GLU A 304 -18.62 7.93 -14.47
N PRO A 305 -18.93 7.96 -13.15
CA PRO A 305 -20.11 7.30 -12.63
C PRO A 305 -21.40 7.93 -13.13
N LYS A 306 -22.37 7.09 -13.45
CA LYS A 306 -23.75 7.51 -13.65
C LYS A 306 -24.42 7.80 -12.31
N ARG A 307 -25.49 8.59 -12.33
CA ARG A 307 -26.28 8.94 -11.15
C ARG A 307 -26.71 7.70 -10.35
N GLU A 308 -27.12 6.65 -11.01
CA GLU A 308 -27.59 5.42 -10.37
C GLU A 308 -26.50 4.75 -9.50
N GLU A 309 -25.22 4.84 -9.90
CA GLU A 309 -24.11 4.33 -9.08
C GLU A 309 -23.88 5.18 -7.83
N ILE A 310 -24.12 6.49 -7.93
CA ILE A 310 -24.01 7.40 -6.78
C ILE A 310 -25.19 7.17 -5.82
N GLU A 311 -26.40 6.92 -6.34
CA GLU A 311 -27.58 6.56 -5.53
C GLU A 311 -27.38 5.22 -4.78
N LYS A 312 -26.77 4.23 -5.43
CA LYS A 312 -26.37 2.99 -4.76
C LYS A 312 -25.38 3.24 -3.61
N SER A 313 -24.43 4.17 -3.80
CA SER A 313 -23.53 4.57 -2.72
C SER A 313 -24.26 5.33 -1.59
N GLY A 314 -25.29 6.12 -1.93
CA GLY A 314 -26.19 6.74 -0.94
C GLY A 314 -26.91 5.71 -0.09
N ALA A 315 -27.47 4.68 -0.73
CA ALA A 315 -28.09 3.58 -0.03
C ALA A 315 -27.09 2.79 0.86
N MET A 316 -25.85 2.60 0.42
CA MET A 316 -24.80 1.96 1.21
C MET A 316 -24.41 2.81 2.42
N TYR A 317 -24.32 4.12 2.26
CA TYR A 317 -24.08 5.05 3.37
C TYR A 317 -25.16 4.95 4.44
N LEU A 318 -26.44 5.00 4.03
CA LEU A 318 -27.57 4.87 4.96
C LEU A 318 -27.59 3.51 5.67
N ALA A 319 -27.23 2.43 4.96
CA ALA A 319 -27.09 1.10 5.57
C ALA A 319 -26.00 1.07 6.65
N MET A 320 -24.85 1.66 6.36
CA MET A 320 -23.75 1.79 7.34
C MET A 320 -24.19 2.61 8.55
N CYS A 321 -24.83 3.76 8.36
CA CYS A 321 -25.36 4.59 9.44
C CYS A 321 -26.39 3.84 10.28
N GLY A 322 -27.29 3.08 9.63
CA GLY A 322 -28.30 2.24 10.31
C GLY A 322 -27.66 1.18 11.19
N LEU A 323 -26.67 0.45 10.69
CA LEU A 323 -25.93 -0.55 11.46
C LEU A 323 -25.15 0.10 12.61
N MET A 324 -24.46 1.21 12.37
CA MET A 324 -23.74 1.94 13.42
C MET A 324 -24.69 2.40 14.52
N LYS A 325 -25.84 2.94 14.17
CA LYS A 325 -26.88 3.33 15.14
C LYS A 325 -27.42 2.12 15.93
N GLN A 326 -27.71 1.02 15.25
CA GLN A 326 -28.23 -0.21 15.88
C GLN A 326 -27.26 -0.77 16.93
N HIS A 327 -25.96 -0.70 16.67
CA HIS A 327 -24.91 -1.22 17.54
C HIS A 327 -24.27 -0.17 18.45
N ASN A 328 -24.77 1.06 18.45
CA ASN A 328 -24.15 2.21 19.12
C ASN A 328 -22.63 2.31 18.77
N ALA A 329 -22.30 2.18 17.48
CA ALA A 329 -20.93 2.16 17.00
C ALA A 329 -20.48 3.52 16.48
N GLN A 330 -19.20 3.82 16.63
CA GLN A 330 -18.55 5.07 16.22
C GLN A 330 -17.67 4.87 15.00
N ALA A 331 -17.40 3.60 14.65
CA ALA A 331 -16.59 3.25 13.49
C ALA A 331 -17.17 2.01 12.79
N ILE A 332 -17.02 1.99 11.47
CA ILE A 332 -17.29 0.82 10.63
C ILE A 332 -16.17 0.60 9.64
N SER A 333 -15.72 -0.65 9.51
CA SER A 333 -14.78 -1.07 8.48
C SER A 333 -15.32 -2.26 7.72
N ILE A 334 -15.15 -2.28 6.39
CA ILE A 334 -15.74 -3.29 5.52
C ILE A 334 -14.65 -3.96 4.69
N ASN A 335 -14.65 -5.30 4.64
CA ASN A 335 -13.88 -6.07 3.66
C ASN A 335 -14.53 -5.91 2.27
N CYS A 336 -14.38 -4.71 1.71
CA CYS A 336 -15.08 -4.31 0.48
C CYS A 336 -14.59 -5.10 -0.73
N LEU A 337 -13.28 -5.23 -0.95
CA LEU A 337 -12.72 -5.97 -2.09
C LEU A 337 -13.15 -7.44 -2.05
N GLY A 338 -13.04 -8.10 -0.89
CA GLY A 338 -13.52 -9.46 -0.71
C GLY A 338 -15.02 -9.62 -0.98
N GLY A 339 -15.81 -8.64 -0.53
CA GLY A 339 -17.25 -8.59 -0.77
C GLY A 339 -17.64 -8.35 -2.23
N PHE A 340 -16.92 -7.47 -2.96
CA PHE A 340 -17.16 -7.21 -4.38
C PHE A 340 -16.85 -8.44 -5.23
N TYR A 341 -15.67 -9.01 -5.05
CA TYR A 341 -15.21 -10.14 -5.87
C TYR A 341 -16.04 -11.41 -5.64
N ALA A 342 -16.59 -11.56 -4.42
CA ALA A 342 -17.54 -12.62 -4.10
C ALA A 342 -19.00 -12.29 -4.52
N GLY A 343 -19.27 -11.09 -5.07
CA GLY A 343 -20.62 -10.64 -5.44
C GLY A 343 -21.56 -10.40 -4.25
N GLN A 344 -21.02 -10.29 -3.04
CA GLN A 344 -21.78 -10.12 -1.78
C GLN A 344 -22.15 -8.67 -1.48
N ILE A 345 -21.35 -7.71 -1.97
CA ILE A 345 -21.62 -6.27 -1.88
C ILE A 345 -22.10 -5.76 -3.24
N LYS A 346 -23.19 -4.98 -3.24
CA LYS A 346 -23.86 -4.49 -4.46
C LYS A 346 -23.62 -3.00 -4.72
N ALA A 347 -22.94 -2.30 -3.80
CA ALA A 347 -22.62 -0.89 -3.91
C ALA A 347 -21.30 -0.59 -3.22
N TYR A 348 -20.57 0.39 -3.74
CA TYR A 348 -19.28 0.82 -3.20
C TYR A 348 -19.47 1.65 -1.93
N PRO A 349 -18.80 1.32 -0.81
CA PRO A 349 -18.92 2.07 0.44
C PRO A 349 -18.08 3.35 0.46
N CYS A 350 -17.27 3.61 -0.56
CA CYS A 350 -16.24 4.64 -0.55
C CYS A 350 -16.78 6.06 -0.32
N LEU A 351 -17.88 6.47 -1.00
CA LEU A 351 -18.54 7.75 -0.72
C LEU A 351 -19.16 7.79 0.68
N GLY A 352 -19.64 6.66 1.19
CA GLY A 352 -20.14 6.56 2.55
C GLY A 352 -19.02 6.71 3.58
N PHE A 353 -17.86 6.10 3.37
CA PHE A 353 -16.69 6.30 4.23
C PHE A 353 -16.21 7.74 4.21
N PHE A 354 -16.14 8.34 3.01
CA PHE A 354 -15.86 9.77 2.86
C PHE A 354 -16.80 10.62 3.72
N GLN A 355 -18.11 10.36 3.67
CA GLN A 355 -19.09 11.13 4.43
C GLN A 355 -18.96 10.90 5.94
N LEU A 356 -18.84 9.63 6.39
CA LEU A 356 -18.65 9.32 7.81
C LEU A 356 -17.42 10.06 8.39
N ASN A 357 -16.30 10.07 7.64
CA ASN A 357 -15.09 10.74 8.08
C ASN A 357 -15.27 12.28 8.13
N ASN A 358 -16.03 12.86 7.20
CA ASN A 358 -16.36 14.30 7.22
C ASN A 358 -17.27 14.68 8.40
N ASP A 359 -18.10 13.74 8.87
CA ASP A 359 -19.05 13.94 9.97
C ASP A 359 -18.42 13.63 11.35
N GLY A 360 -17.12 13.34 11.39
CA GLY A 360 -16.40 13.06 12.64
C GLY A 360 -16.60 11.63 13.17
N GLN A 361 -17.17 10.74 12.36
CA GLN A 361 -17.21 9.31 12.59
C GLN A 361 -16.06 8.62 11.85
N VAL A 362 -15.95 7.29 11.94
CA VAL A 362 -14.91 6.57 11.21
C VAL A 362 -15.51 5.58 10.21
N GLY A 363 -15.24 5.84 8.93
CA GLY A 363 -15.44 4.88 7.85
C GLY A 363 -14.08 4.44 7.30
N ALA A 364 -13.71 3.17 7.50
CA ALA A 364 -12.41 2.65 7.08
C ALA A 364 -12.55 1.53 6.05
N CYS A 365 -11.63 1.49 5.08
CA CYS A 365 -11.64 0.53 3.99
C CYS A 365 -11.00 -0.80 4.39
N GLU A 366 -11.31 -1.87 3.64
CA GLU A 366 -10.64 -3.16 3.61
C GLU A 366 -10.65 -3.96 4.93
N ALA A 367 -11.59 -3.66 5.84
CA ALA A 367 -11.68 -4.27 7.17
C ALA A 367 -10.34 -4.20 7.94
N ASP A 368 -9.60 -3.10 7.74
CA ASP A 368 -8.36 -2.83 8.46
C ASP A 368 -8.65 -2.26 9.85
N LEU A 369 -8.73 -3.16 10.83
CA LEU A 369 -9.01 -2.81 12.22
C LEU A 369 -7.87 -1.99 12.86
N GLN A 370 -6.64 -2.17 12.40
CA GLN A 370 -5.49 -1.45 12.93
C GLN A 370 -5.55 0.03 12.53
N SER A 371 -5.77 0.30 11.26
CA SER A 371 -6.00 1.67 10.78
C SER A 371 -7.31 2.25 11.32
N THR A 372 -8.36 1.43 11.51
CA THR A 372 -9.64 1.90 12.07
C THR A 372 -9.48 2.42 13.49
N ILE A 373 -8.77 1.71 14.38
CA ILE A 373 -8.53 2.19 15.75
C ILE A 373 -7.56 3.38 15.77
N THR A 374 -6.61 3.45 14.84
CA THR A 374 -5.74 4.62 14.66
C THR A 374 -6.57 5.85 14.28
N MET A 375 -7.47 5.73 13.31
CA MET A 375 -8.40 6.81 12.90
C MET A 375 -9.28 7.26 14.06
N LEU A 376 -9.86 6.33 14.81
CA LEU A 376 -10.76 6.63 15.92
C LEU A 376 -10.03 7.34 17.07
N SER A 377 -8.83 6.86 17.43
CA SER A 377 -8.05 7.39 18.53
C SER A 377 -7.59 8.83 18.27
N LEU A 378 -6.96 9.08 17.13
CA LEU A 378 -6.48 10.41 16.78
C LEU A 378 -7.64 11.33 16.37
N GLY A 379 -8.69 10.80 15.76
CA GLY A 379 -9.92 11.54 15.46
C GLY A 379 -10.58 12.10 16.72
N TYR A 380 -10.68 11.31 17.78
CA TYR A 380 -11.19 11.82 19.06
C TYR A 380 -10.28 12.85 19.69
N LEU A 381 -8.97 12.57 19.68
CA LEU A 381 -8.00 13.47 20.31
C LEU A 381 -7.93 14.84 19.65
N THR A 382 -8.04 14.90 18.31
CA THR A 382 -7.79 16.11 17.52
C THR A 382 -9.02 16.68 16.82
N SER A 383 -10.14 15.97 16.84
CA SER A 383 -11.34 16.26 16.03
C SER A 383 -11.07 16.34 14.52
N ARG A 384 -9.98 15.72 14.02
CA ARG A 384 -9.62 15.68 12.61
C ARG A 384 -9.79 14.28 12.06
N PRO A 385 -10.37 14.12 10.86
CA PRO A 385 -10.50 12.81 10.25
C PRO A 385 -9.13 12.28 9.79
N GLY A 386 -8.90 11.00 10.01
CA GLY A 386 -7.77 10.29 9.44
C GLY A 386 -8.04 9.87 7.99
N TYR A 387 -7.01 9.94 7.15
CA TYR A 387 -7.02 9.42 5.79
C TYR A 387 -6.23 8.11 5.73
N ILE A 388 -6.93 6.96 5.75
CA ILE A 388 -6.34 5.64 5.52
C ILE A 388 -5.87 5.54 4.07
N SER A 389 -4.65 5.04 3.83
CA SER A 389 -4.07 5.04 2.49
C SER A 389 -3.03 3.97 2.24
N ASP A 390 -2.94 3.55 0.97
CA ASP A 390 -1.87 2.74 0.40
C ASP A 390 -0.64 3.63 0.09
N PRO A 391 0.58 3.15 0.30
CA PRO A 391 1.79 3.93 0.04
C PRO A 391 2.32 3.75 -1.39
N VAL A 392 2.81 4.84 -1.95
CA VAL A 392 3.72 4.86 -3.11
C VAL A 392 4.90 5.75 -2.73
N ILE A 393 6.14 5.28 -2.88
CA ILE A 393 7.32 6.07 -2.53
C ILE A 393 8.06 6.49 -3.80
N ASP A 394 8.34 7.78 -3.94
CA ASP A 394 9.19 8.34 -4.99
C ASP A 394 10.45 8.95 -4.38
N THR A 395 11.53 8.18 -4.36
CA THR A 395 12.79 8.62 -3.75
C THR A 395 13.41 9.81 -4.48
N SER A 396 13.21 9.95 -5.80
CA SER A 396 13.76 11.08 -6.57
C SER A 396 13.21 12.43 -6.16
N LYS A 397 12.04 12.45 -5.54
CA LYS A 397 11.38 13.65 -5.03
C LYS A 397 11.39 13.74 -3.50
N ASN A 398 11.93 12.76 -2.79
CA ASN A 398 11.78 12.58 -1.34
C ASN A 398 10.31 12.60 -0.91
N GLN A 399 9.46 11.91 -1.67
CA GLN A 399 8.01 11.93 -1.46
C GLN A 399 7.46 10.54 -1.15
N ILE A 400 6.49 10.51 -0.25
CA ILE A 400 5.51 9.45 -0.16
C ILE A 400 4.18 9.96 -0.72
N ILE A 401 3.49 9.13 -1.49
CA ILE A 401 2.18 9.40 -2.04
C ILE A 401 1.18 8.48 -1.36
N TYR A 402 0.24 9.07 -0.65
CA TYR A 402 -0.87 8.38 0.00
C TYR A 402 -2.01 8.23 -0.98
N ALA A 403 -2.31 7.00 -1.36
CA ALA A 403 -3.31 6.69 -2.38
C ALA A 403 -4.49 5.92 -1.79
N HIS A 404 -5.72 6.43 -1.91
CA HIS A 404 -6.95 5.68 -1.61
C HIS A 404 -8.19 6.33 -2.25
N CYS A 405 -9.35 5.66 -2.13
CA CYS A 405 -10.62 6.10 -2.71
C CYS A 405 -11.62 6.66 -1.67
N VAL A 406 -11.17 6.99 -0.46
CA VAL A 406 -12.02 7.30 0.71
C VAL A 406 -11.60 8.57 1.47
N ALA A 407 -10.73 9.40 0.88
CA ALA A 407 -10.18 10.57 1.54
C ALA A 407 -11.26 11.61 1.87
N PRO A 408 -11.34 12.11 3.12
CA PRO A 408 -12.26 13.17 3.50
C PRO A 408 -11.94 14.48 2.76
N ASN A 409 -12.91 15.40 2.72
CA ASN A 409 -12.68 16.76 2.23
C ASN A 409 -12.86 17.83 3.33
N LYS A 410 -12.98 17.41 4.59
CA LYS A 410 -12.96 18.27 5.77
C LYS A 410 -11.76 17.93 6.67
N VAL A 411 -10.57 17.95 6.09
CA VAL A 411 -9.35 17.45 6.73
C VAL A 411 -8.93 18.18 8.00
N PHE A 412 -9.48 19.37 8.25
CA PHE A 412 -9.26 20.16 9.47
C PHE A 412 -10.36 19.96 10.53
N GLY A 413 -11.24 18.99 10.34
CA GLY A 413 -12.35 18.64 11.23
C GLY A 413 -13.73 18.99 10.65
N PRO A 414 -14.82 18.47 11.25
CA PRO A 414 -16.19 18.61 10.73
C PRO A 414 -16.63 20.05 10.54
N GLU A 415 -16.17 20.97 11.40
CA GLU A 415 -16.45 22.42 11.32
C GLU A 415 -15.42 23.18 10.50
N GLY A 416 -14.38 22.50 10.00
CA GLY A 416 -13.32 23.13 9.21
C GLY A 416 -13.72 23.39 7.77
N PRO A 417 -12.86 24.09 7.01
CA PRO A 417 -13.07 24.34 5.59
C PRO A 417 -13.11 23.04 4.79
N THR A 418 -13.93 23.03 3.73
CA THR A 418 -14.00 21.93 2.78
C THR A 418 -13.02 22.15 1.63
N ASN A 419 -12.32 21.11 1.21
CA ASN A 419 -11.58 21.13 -0.05
C ASN A 419 -12.42 20.53 -1.19
N PRO A 420 -12.14 20.90 -2.46
CA PRO A 420 -12.85 20.35 -3.61
C PRO A 420 -12.63 18.85 -3.74
N TYR A 421 -13.60 18.15 -4.32
CA TYR A 421 -13.47 16.74 -4.66
C TYR A 421 -14.17 16.41 -5.98
N HIS A 422 -13.74 15.29 -6.58
CA HIS A 422 -14.41 14.72 -7.74
C HIS A 422 -15.03 13.37 -7.35
N ILE A 423 -16.17 13.05 -7.96
CA ILE A 423 -16.74 11.72 -7.92
C ILE A 423 -16.21 10.97 -9.16
N ARG A 424 -15.58 9.84 -8.94
CA ARG A 424 -14.95 8.98 -9.94
C ARG A 424 -15.46 7.55 -9.84
N SER A 425 -15.23 6.74 -10.86
CA SER A 425 -15.34 5.28 -10.74
C SER A 425 -14.18 4.72 -9.89
N HIS A 426 -14.36 3.55 -9.28
CA HIS A 426 -13.27 2.85 -8.59
C HIS A 426 -12.11 2.56 -9.56
N SER A 427 -10.88 2.71 -9.09
CA SER A 427 -9.73 2.67 -10.00
C SER A 427 -9.41 1.26 -10.52
N GLU A 428 -9.56 0.25 -9.69
CA GLU A 428 -9.15 -1.11 -10.02
C GLU A 428 -10.06 -1.76 -11.07
N ASP A 429 -11.38 -1.57 -10.95
CA ASP A 429 -12.39 -2.23 -11.78
C ASP A 429 -13.24 -1.28 -12.64
N ARG A 430 -13.04 0.02 -12.52
CA ARG A 430 -13.73 1.07 -13.28
C ARG A 430 -15.25 1.13 -13.04
N GLN A 431 -15.72 0.64 -11.90
CA GLN A 431 -17.14 0.60 -11.54
C GLN A 431 -17.45 1.46 -10.32
N GLY A 432 -18.75 1.57 -9.97
CA GLY A 432 -19.24 2.25 -8.77
C GLY A 432 -18.92 3.73 -8.71
N ALA A 433 -19.03 4.29 -7.50
CA ALA A 433 -18.74 5.69 -7.25
C ALA A 433 -17.83 5.85 -6.01
N VAL A 434 -16.73 6.58 -6.20
CA VAL A 434 -15.70 6.82 -5.18
C VAL A 434 -15.25 8.27 -5.21
N VAL A 435 -14.44 8.69 -4.24
CA VAL A 435 -13.97 10.07 -4.14
C VAL A 435 -12.52 10.22 -4.60
N ARG A 436 -12.25 11.30 -5.33
CA ARG A 436 -10.93 11.92 -5.49
C ARG A 436 -10.96 13.26 -4.77
N SER A 437 -10.50 13.30 -3.53
CA SER A 437 -10.37 14.54 -2.77
C SER A 437 -9.13 15.31 -3.23
N LEU A 438 -9.27 16.62 -3.47
CA LEU A 438 -8.17 17.52 -3.78
C LEU A 438 -7.68 18.12 -2.45
N MET A 439 -6.79 17.39 -1.81
CA MET A 439 -6.31 17.67 -0.46
C MET A 439 -5.56 19.01 -0.38
N PRO A 440 -5.68 19.79 0.71
CA PRO A 440 -4.94 21.05 0.88
C PRO A 440 -3.42 20.85 0.78
N LEU A 441 -2.74 21.79 0.13
CA LEU A 441 -1.29 21.73 -0.07
C LEU A 441 -0.57 22.76 0.80
N GLY A 442 0.71 22.50 1.10
CA GLY A 442 1.55 23.37 1.90
C GLY A 442 1.40 23.18 3.41
N HIS A 443 0.63 22.19 3.86
CA HIS A 443 0.37 21.92 5.27
C HIS A 443 1.26 20.80 5.81
N MET A 444 1.52 20.84 7.12
CA MET A 444 2.09 19.69 7.83
C MET A 444 1.07 18.56 7.84
N THR A 445 1.56 17.35 7.64
CA THR A 445 0.81 16.12 7.84
C THR A 445 1.57 15.23 8.83
N THR A 446 0.84 14.56 9.69
CA THR A 446 1.36 13.51 10.58
C THR A 446 0.69 12.20 10.19
N THR A 447 1.49 11.25 9.76
CA THR A 447 1.04 9.91 9.37
C THR A 447 1.35 8.94 10.48
N VAL A 448 0.35 8.18 10.91
CA VAL A 448 0.39 7.36 12.13
C VAL A 448 -0.14 5.97 11.84
N GLU A 449 0.35 4.97 12.57
CA GLU A 449 -0.27 3.64 12.62
C GLU A 449 -0.02 2.99 13.98
N VAL A 450 -1.03 2.29 14.50
CA VAL A 450 -0.90 1.50 15.73
C VAL A 450 -0.44 0.09 15.38
N GLY A 451 0.75 -0.28 15.78
CA GLY A 451 1.28 -1.64 15.67
C GLY A 451 0.78 -2.52 16.81
N LEU A 452 -0.46 -3.01 16.74
CA LEU A 452 -1.11 -3.76 17.83
C LEU A 452 -0.28 -4.95 18.32
N GLY A 453 0.23 -5.77 17.40
CA GLY A 453 1.01 -6.96 17.75
C GLY A 453 2.39 -6.66 18.37
N ARG A 454 2.89 -5.44 18.21
CA ARG A 454 4.18 -4.96 18.73
C ARG A 454 4.03 -4.01 19.90
N ARG A 455 2.81 -3.58 20.20
CA ARG A 455 2.48 -2.52 21.15
C ARG A 455 3.26 -1.23 20.88
N GLU A 456 3.26 -0.83 19.62
CA GLU A 456 3.97 0.35 19.13
C GLU A 456 2.98 1.34 18.50
N MET A 457 3.29 2.62 18.59
CA MET A 457 2.67 3.68 17.82
C MET A 457 3.76 4.24 16.92
N ILE A 458 3.64 4.04 15.61
CA ILE A 458 4.59 4.60 14.66
C ILE A 458 4.05 5.89 14.08
N PHE A 459 4.94 6.81 13.76
CA PHE A 459 4.58 8.00 13.02
C PHE A 459 5.75 8.52 12.18
N HIS A 460 5.40 9.27 11.15
CA HIS A 460 6.30 10.16 10.44
C HIS A 460 5.54 11.42 10.02
N GLN A 461 6.30 12.46 9.66
CA GLN A 461 5.73 13.75 9.28
C GLN A 461 6.21 14.17 7.91
N GLY A 462 5.47 15.07 7.28
CA GLY A 462 5.86 15.66 6.03
C GLY A 462 4.95 16.80 5.62
N ARG A 463 5.32 17.48 4.53
CA ARG A 463 4.54 18.57 3.96
C ARG A 463 3.79 18.12 2.73
N SER A 464 2.47 18.34 2.68
CA SER A 464 1.64 18.10 1.51
C SER A 464 2.06 19.03 0.36
N VAL A 465 2.31 18.48 -0.85
CA VAL A 465 2.89 19.27 -1.94
C VAL A 465 2.16 19.13 -3.28
N GLU A 466 1.45 18.03 -3.51
CA GLU A 466 0.81 17.79 -4.81
C GLU A 466 -0.37 16.83 -4.67
N ASN A 467 -1.44 17.08 -5.42
CA ASN A 467 -2.51 16.13 -5.69
C ASN A 467 -2.23 15.46 -7.04
N ILE A 468 -1.60 14.29 -7.02
CA ILE A 468 -1.17 13.58 -8.23
C ILE A 468 -2.38 13.21 -9.09
N ASP A 469 -2.35 13.62 -10.36
CA ASP A 469 -3.37 13.26 -11.35
C ASP A 469 -2.87 12.11 -12.24
N GLN A 470 -2.94 10.90 -11.70
CA GLN A 470 -2.57 9.66 -12.37
C GLN A 470 -3.76 8.71 -12.35
N ASP A 471 -4.06 8.07 -13.49
CA ASP A 471 -5.24 7.21 -13.61
C ASP A 471 -5.04 5.80 -13.05
N MET A 472 -3.79 5.35 -12.90
CA MET A 472 -3.44 4.10 -12.23
C MET A 472 -3.58 4.22 -10.71
N ALA A 473 -3.81 3.12 -10.01
CA ALA A 473 -4.01 3.03 -8.57
C ALA A 473 -5.21 3.85 -8.06
N CYS A 474 -5.36 3.98 -6.74
CA CYS A 474 -6.51 4.65 -6.12
C CYS A 474 -6.64 6.14 -6.50
N ARG A 475 -7.85 6.69 -6.42
CA ARG A 475 -8.21 7.99 -7.03
C ARG A 475 -7.63 9.20 -6.33
N THR A 476 -7.72 9.29 -5.00
CA THR A 476 -7.03 10.34 -4.24
C THR A 476 -5.57 9.96 -4.08
N LYS A 477 -4.67 10.87 -4.44
CA LYS A 477 -3.22 10.69 -4.29
C LYS A 477 -2.60 11.97 -3.77
N LEU A 478 -2.29 12.00 -2.48
CA LEU A 478 -1.62 13.11 -1.83
C LEU A 478 -0.12 12.85 -1.76
N ALA A 479 0.67 13.62 -2.49
CA ALA A 479 2.13 13.59 -2.35
C ALA A 479 2.58 14.46 -1.18
N VAL A 480 3.44 13.88 -0.34
CA VAL A 480 3.99 14.50 0.86
C VAL A 480 5.51 14.40 0.82
N VAL A 481 6.22 15.52 0.93
CA VAL A 481 7.67 15.52 1.13
C VAL A 481 7.96 15.08 2.56
N VAL A 482 8.70 13.98 2.68
CA VAL A 482 8.98 13.34 3.97
C VAL A 482 9.95 14.19 4.81
N ARG A 483 9.60 14.42 6.07
CA ARG A 483 10.48 15.03 7.08
C ARG A 483 11.26 13.90 7.74
N GLY A 484 12.50 13.70 7.34
CA GLY A 484 13.35 12.62 7.85
C GLY A 484 14.00 11.81 6.73
N ASP A 485 14.30 10.56 7.03
CA ASP A 485 14.98 9.65 6.11
C ASP A 485 13.97 8.72 5.41
N ILE A 486 13.68 9.01 4.15
CA ILE A 486 12.79 8.19 3.31
C ILE A 486 13.28 6.73 3.16
N ASP A 487 14.57 6.46 3.35
CA ASP A 487 15.12 5.11 3.27
C ASP A 487 14.71 4.22 4.45
N LYS A 488 14.36 4.81 5.58
CA LYS A 488 13.75 4.06 6.69
C LYS A 488 12.38 3.53 6.29
N LEU A 489 11.55 4.35 5.63
CA LEU A 489 10.25 3.90 5.11
C LEU A 489 10.41 2.71 4.17
N LEU A 490 11.36 2.77 3.23
CA LEU A 490 11.67 1.65 2.33
C LEU A 490 12.16 0.40 3.05
N SER A 491 12.77 0.54 4.24
CA SER A 491 13.42 -0.57 4.95
C SER A 491 12.50 -1.26 5.96
N TYR A 492 11.46 -0.59 6.44
CA TYR A 492 10.70 -1.05 7.60
C TYR A 492 9.18 -1.03 7.41
N TRP A 493 8.66 -0.58 6.27
CA TRP A 493 7.22 -0.39 6.05
C TRP A 493 6.37 -1.60 6.41
N ASP A 494 6.77 -2.79 6.02
CA ASP A 494 6.03 -4.03 6.18
C ASP A 494 5.86 -4.51 7.63
N GLN A 495 6.57 -3.90 8.58
CA GLN A 495 6.52 -4.33 9.98
C GLN A 495 5.23 -3.98 10.71
N TRP A 496 4.48 -2.98 10.23
CA TRP A 496 3.29 -2.44 10.88
C TRP A 496 2.05 -2.46 10.00
N GLY A 497 1.97 -3.40 9.08
CA GLY A 497 0.84 -3.54 8.15
C GLY A 497 1.04 -2.77 6.85
N TRP A 498 -0.02 -2.77 6.07
CA TRP A 498 0.00 -2.22 4.72
C TRP A 498 -0.33 -0.72 4.69
N HIS A 499 -1.43 -0.34 5.33
CA HIS A 499 -1.88 1.04 5.35
C HIS A 499 -1.15 1.90 6.38
N ARG A 500 -1.26 3.21 6.19
CA ARG A 500 -1.03 4.24 7.20
C ARG A 500 -2.20 5.21 7.19
N VAL A 501 -2.37 5.90 8.31
CA VAL A 501 -3.41 6.92 8.47
C VAL A 501 -2.76 8.29 8.56
N THR A 502 -3.10 9.16 7.60
CA THR A 502 -2.57 10.53 7.52
C THR A 502 -3.57 11.53 8.08
N PHE A 503 -3.12 12.38 8.99
CA PHE A 503 -3.85 13.50 9.55
C PHE A 503 -3.17 14.82 9.14
N TYR A 504 -3.95 15.87 8.97
CA TYR A 504 -3.41 17.21 8.79
C TYR A 504 -3.04 17.82 10.15
N GLY A 505 -1.91 18.48 10.20
CA GLY A 505 -1.36 19.14 11.38
C GLY A 505 -0.08 18.53 11.93
N ASP A 506 0.61 19.26 12.78
CA ASP A 506 1.70 18.73 13.59
C ASP A 506 1.11 18.03 14.82
N LEU A 507 1.03 16.71 14.76
CA LEU A 507 0.49 15.87 15.83
C LEU A 507 1.58 15.10 16.58
N LYS A 508 2.84 15.51 16.49
CA LYS A 508 3.94 14.79 17.17
C LYS A 508 3.68 14.69 18.68
N GLU A 509 3.39 15.81 19.31
CA GLU A 509 3.12 15.85 20.76
C GLU A 509 1.83 15.08 21.12
N PRO A 510 0.67 15.29 20.49
CA PRO A 510 -0.54 14.49 20.71
C PRO A 510 -0.32 12.98 20.56
N VAL A 511 0.43 12.55 19.54
CA VAL A 511 0.77 11.12 19.34
C VAL A 511 1.63 10.60 20.50
N GLN A 512 2.57 11.39 20.99
CA GLN A 512 3.42 11.01 22.13
C GLN A 512 2.61 10.87 23.43
N GLU A 513 1.70 11.79 23.69
CA GLU A 513 0.88 11.79 24.90
C GLU A 513 -0.08 10.60 24.94
N ILE A 514 -0.83 10.36 23.85
CA ILE A 514 -1.76 9.23 23.79
C ILE A 514 -1.03 7.89 23.82
N SER A 515 0.14 7.78 23.17
CA SER A 515 0.94 6.57 23.20
C SER A 515 1.42 6.22 24.61
N LYS A 516 1.91 7.23 25.33
CA LYS A 516 2.32 7.07 26.74
C LYS A 516 1.15 6.60 27.61
N ALA A 517 -0.01 7.20 27.43
CA ALA A 517 -1.20 6.85 28.22
C ALA A 517 -1.73 5.43 27.92
N LEU A 518 -1.56 4.94 26.68
CA LEU A 518 -1.91 3.60 26.27
C LEU A 518 -0.80 2.55 26.53
N GLY A 519 0.36 2.97 27.05
CA GLY A 519 1.52 2.08 27.24
C GLY A 519 2.11 1.55 25.93
N LEU A 520 2.03 2.33 24.85
CA LEU A 520 2.61 2.01 23.55
C LEU A 520 3.99 2.64 23.40
N LYS A 521 4.93 1.88 22.84
CA LYS A 521 6.24 2.41 22.47
C LYS A 521 6.11 3.27 21.21
N ILE A 522 6.69 4.46 21.24
CA ILE A 522 6.76 5.34 20.07
C ILE A 522 7.92 4.96 19.16
N VAL A 523 7.67 4.96 17.87
CA VAL A 523 8.67 4.75 16.82
C VAL A 523 8.51 5.82 15.74
N GLU A 524 9.55 6.63 15.55
CA GLU A 524 9.63 7.56 14.43
C GLU A 524 10.12 6.79 13.19
N GLU A 525 9.23 6.67 12.19
CA GLU A 525 9.36 5.75 11.05
C GLU A 525 10.27 6.30 9.93
N ALA A 526 10.51 7.64 9.88
CA ALA A 526 11.34 8.32 8.87
C ALA A 526 12.51 9.10 9.46
#